data_2f6047ed327de815883748b55a9b9f31
#
_entry.id   2f6047ed327de815883748b55a9b9f31
#
_cell.length_a   1.000
_cell.length_b   1.000
_cell.length_c   1.000
_cell.angle_alpha   90.00
_cell.angle_beta   90.00
_cell.angle_gamma   90.00
#
_symmetry.space_group_name_H-M   'P 1'
#
loop_
_entity.id
_entity.type
_entity.pdbx_description
1 polymer ?
#
loop_
_entity_poly.entity_id
_entity_poly.type
_entity_poly.pdbx_seq_one_letter_code
_entity_poly.pdbx_strand_id
1 'polypeptide(L)'
;NTRVKARVKAQALQEIMEGCENVLIMGHSITDVDSLGAGVGIYCAARALRKKAQIVVNDPTSSIRPLMESFSEDNGYPSDMFVNSEIAIEMVSRNTLVMVVDTNRPSYTECPELLRRTENIVVFDHHRQSSEVIENPILSYIETYASSACEMVAEVLQYFDNGVKLNNYEADTIYAGILIDTNNFMTKTGVRTFEAAAYLKRSGADVTRVRKMLRNDMACYKARAEAVRHAEVYRGAFAISVCPSENVESPTIVGAQAANELLNIIGIKASFVMTEYNGKIYISSRSIDEINVQLIMEKLGGGGHLNVAGAQLKDCSILEAKHMIQDTIDEMLKEGDIEQ
;
A
#
# COMPACT_ATOMS: atom_id res chain seq x y z
N ASN A 1 17.38 -14.86 10.01
CA ASN A 1 18.03 -15.20 8.74
C ASN A 1 17.09 -14.97 7.57
N THR A 2 16.76 -13.69 7.35
CA THR A 2 15.71 -13.20 6.44
C THR A 2 16.04 -13.45 4.95
N ARG A 3 17.31 -13.35 4.55
CA ARG A 3 17.76 -13.64 3.17
C ARG A 3 17.55 -15.10 2.77
N VAL A 4 17.79 -16.04 3.68
CA VAL A 4 17.52 -17.46 3.44
C VAL A 4 16.03 -17.69 3.24
N LYS A 5 15.18 -17.04 4.04
CA LYS A 5 13.72 -17.11 3.92
C LYS A 5 13.27 -16.60 2.56
N ALA A 6 13.73 -15.43 2.14
CA ALA A 6 13.39 -14.87 0.82
C ALA A 6 13.82 -15.78 -0.33
N ARG A 7 15.02 -16.37 -0.27
CA ARG A 7 15.50 -17.33 -1.27
C ARG A 7 14.62 -18.58 -1.33
N VAL A 8 14.25 -19.15 -0.20
CA VAL A 8 13.37 -20.33 -0.14
C VAL A 8 11.99 -20.00 -0.72
N LYS A 9 11.44 -18.84 -0.38
CA LYS A 9 10.14 -18.39 -0.92
C LYS A 9 10.21 -18.11 -2.43
N ALA A 10 11.31 -17.57 -2.92
CA ALA A 10 11.52 -17.35 -4.36
C ALA A 10 11.55 -18.68 -5.13
N GLN A 11 12.29 -19.68 -4.65
CA GLN A 11 12.37 -20.99 -5.27
C GLN A 11 11.01 -21.68 -5.27
N ALA A 12 10.28 -21.64 -4.15
CA ALA A 12 8.93 -22.21 -4.06
C ALA A 12 7.96 -21.52 -5.02
N LEU A 13 8.01 -20.19 -5.11
CA LEU A 13 7.16 -19.44 -6.06
C LEU A 13 7.48 -19.81 -7.50
N GLN A 14 8.76 -19.92 -7.85
CA GLN A 14 9.18 -20.32 -9.20
C GLN A 14 8.64 -21.68 -9.58
N GLU A 15 8.77 -22.68 -8.72
CA GLU A 15 8.25 -24.04 -8.95
C GLU A 15 6.72 -24.04 -9.12
N ILE A 16 6.00 -23.28 -8.29
CA ILE A 16 4.55 -23.14 -8.38
C ILE A 16 4.15 -22.49 -9.71
N MET A 17 4.80 -21.41 -10.11
CA MET A 17 4.53 -20.75 -11.39
C MET A 17 4.79 -21.66 -12.58
N GLU A 18 5.87 -22.42 -12.57
CA GLU A 18 6.22 -23.37 -13.62
C GLU A 18 5.16 -24.47 -13.78
N GLY A 19 4.53 -24.88 -12.69
CA GLY A 19 3.47 -25.87 -12.66
C GLY A 19 2.07 -25.36 -13.04
N CYS A 20 1.88 -24.06 -13.19
CA CYS A 20 0.59 -23.46 -13.54
C CYS A 20 0.53 -23.06 -15.03
N GLU A 21 -0.68 -22.94 -15.57
CA GLU A 21 -0.89 -22.53 -16.97
C GLU A 21 -0.73 -21.02 -17.15
N ASN A 22 -1.29 -20.24 -16.23
CA ASN A 22 -1.28 -18.78 -16.25
C ASN A 22 -1.31 -18.22 -14.82
N VAL A 23 -1.09 -16.91 -14.71
CA VAL A 23 -1.01 -16.21 -13.42
C VAL A 23 -1.99 -15.03 -13.45
N LEU A 24 -2.87 -14.97 -12.47
CA LEU A 24 -3.69 -13.80 -12.17
C LEU A 24 -3.19 -13.16 -10.88
N ILE A 25 -2.86 -11.88 -10.95
CA ILE A 25 -2.23 -11.13 -9.87
C ILE A 25 -3.22 -10.09 -9.37
N MET A 26 -3.46 -10.04 -8.07
CA MET A 26 -4.29 -9.01 -7.46
C MET A 26 -3.74 -8.52 -6.13
N GLY A 27 -3.95 -7.27 -5.83
CA GLY A 27 -3.75 -6.68 -4.52
C GLY A 27 -5.06 -6.49 -3.78
N HIS A 28 -5.08 -5.51 -2.88
CA HIS A 28 -6.33 -5.12 -2.22
C HIS A 28 -7.22 -4.28 -3.14
N SER A 29 -8.53 -4.28 -2.84
CA SER A 29 -9.49 -3.38 -3.47
C SER A 29 -9.04 -1.93 -3.25
N ILE A 30 -9.28 -1.07 -4.23
CA ILE A 30 -8.68 0.27 -4.26
C ILE A 30 -7.14 0.15 -4.28
N THR A 31 -6.63 -0.43 -5.34
CA THR A 31 -5.19 -0.68 -5.56
C THR A 31 -4.36 0.58 -5.36
N ASP A 32 -3.39 0.51 -4.47
CA ASP A 32 -2.44 1.58 -4.24
C ASP A 32 -1.11 1.35 -4.98
N VAL A 33 -0.14 2.22 -4.75
CA VAL A 33 1.16 2.17 -5.45
C VAL A 33 1.98 0.95 -5.04
N ASP A 34 1.90 0.52 -3.77
CA ASP A 34 2.61 -0.68 -3.32
C ASP A 34 2.01 -1.95 -3.91
N SER A 35 0.70 -2.10 -3.87
CA SER A 35 0.00 -3.22 -4.53
C SER A 35 0.31 -3.28 -6.03
N LEU A 36 0.27 -2.14 -6.72
CA LEU A 36 0.57 -2.08 -8.15
C LEU A 36 2.02 -2.49 -8.43
N GLY A 37 2.97 -1.91 -7.72
CA GLY A 37 4.39 -2.20 -7.91
C GLY A 37 4.73 -3.66 -7.62
N ALA A 38 4.20 -4.21 -6.54
CA ALA A 38 4.35 -5.63 -6.21
C ALA A 38 3.75 -6.52 -7.31
N GLY A 39 2.56 -6.18 -7.80
CA GLY A 39 1.91 -6.88 -8.92
C GLY A 39 2.73 -6.84 -10.19
N VAL A 40 3.31 -5.70 -10.55
CA VAL A 40 4.21 -5.55 -11.71
C VAL A 40 5.46 -6.42 -11.55
N GLY A 41 6.05 -6.48 -10.36
CA GLY A 41 7.19 -7.35 -10.09
C GLY A 41 6.87 -8.82 -10.31
N ILE A 42 5.73 -9.29 -9.82
CA ILE A 42 5.26 -10.68 -10.05
C ILE A 42 4.95 -10.93 -11.53
N TYR A 43 4.37 -9.95 -12.22
CA TYR A 43 4.17 -10.01 -13.67
C TYR A 43 5.51 -10.25 -14.41
N CYS A 44 6.56 -9.55 -14.02
CA CYS A 44 7.89 -9.73 -14.59
C CYS A 44 8.47 -11.12 -14.28
N ALA A 45 8.23 -11.66 -13.09
CA ALA A 45 8.61 -13.02 -12.73
C ALA A 45 7.92 -14.06 -13.61
N ALA A 46 6.61 -13.92 -13.82
CA ALA A 46 5.82 -14.79 -14.71
C ALA A 46 6.34 -14.72 -16.16
N ARG A 47 6.61 -13.51 -16.65
CA ARG A 47 7.19 -13.30 -17.98
C ARG A 47 8.54 -14.00 -18.14
N ALA A 48 9.41 -13.92 -17.13
CA ALA A 48 10.70 -14.60 -17.15
C ALA A 48 10.56 -16.13 -17.28
N LEU A 49 9.49 -16.71 -16.77
CA LEU A 49 9.14 -18.11 -16.88
C LEU A 49 8.25 -18.42 -18.11
N ARG A 50 8.03 -17.44 -18.99
CA ARG A 50 7.17 -17.54 -20.18
C ARG A 50 5.73 -17.93 -19.84
N LYS A 51 5.25 -17.51 -18.69
CA LYS A 51 3.85 -17.66 -18.29
C LYS A 51 3.06 -16.40 -18.61
N LYS A 52 1.87 -16.59 -19.17
CA LYS A 52 0.93 -15.47 -19.36
C LYS A 52 0.43 -15.00 -18.00
N ALA A 53 0.44 -13.70 -17.78
CA ALA A 53 -0.02 -13.09 -16.54
C ALA A 53 -0.86 -11.84 -16.81
N GLN A 54 -1.84 -11.60 -15.97
CA GLN A 54 -2.63 -10.38 -15.94
C GLN A 54 -2.69 -9.85 -14.50
N ILE A 55 -2.77 -8.54 -14.37
CA ILE A 55 -2.97 -7.85 -13.10
C ILE A 55 -4.41 -7.38 -13.04
N VAL A 56 -5.12 -7.73 -11.97
CA VAL A 56 -6.54 -7.37 -11.79
C VAL A 56 -6.63 -6.01 -11.12
N VAL A 57 -7.19 -5.04 -11.82
CA VAL A 57 -7.47 -3.69 -11.32
C VAL A 57 -8.83 -3.26 -11.86
N ASN A 58 -9.79 -2.98 -10.97
CA ASN A 58 -11.14 -2.58 -11.39
C ASN A 58 -11.20 -1.07 -11.70
N ASP A 59 -10.96 -0.24 -10.70
CA ASP A 59 -11.07 1.22 -10.79
C ASP A 59 -9.73 1.87 -10.39
N PRO A 60 -8.84 2.16 -11.35
CA PRO A 60 -7.56 2.79 -11.03
C PRO A 60 -7.75 4.14 -10.37
N THR A 61 -7.12 4.33 -9.22
CA THR A 61 -7.08 5.61 -8.52
C THR A 61 -6.14 6.60 -9.23
N SER A 62 -6.29 7.89 -8.92
CA SER A 62 -5.39 8.93 -9.42
C SER A 62 -3.92 8.70 -9.03
N SER A 63 -3.69 7.98 -7.94
CA SER A 63 -2.34 7.64 -7.46
C SER A 63 -1.61 6.66 -8.38
N ILE A 64 -2.31 5.70 -8.97
CA ILE A 64 -1.70 4.63 -9.78
C ILE A 64 -1.80 4.87 -11.29
N ARG A 65 -2.74 5.71 -11.75
CA ARG A 65 -2.92 5.99 -13.19
C ARG A 65 -1.64 6.42 -13.90
N PRO A 66 -0.86 7.39 -13.41
CA PRO A 66 0.38 7.80 -14.09
C PRO A 66 1.38 6.66 -14.25
N LEU A 67 1.43 5.75 -13.28
CA LEU A 67 2.29 4.57 -13.34
C LEU A 67 1.76 3.53 -14.33
N MET A 68 0.44 3.28 -14.34
CA MET A 68 -0.19 2.33 -15.27
C MET A 68 -0.05 2.76 -16.73
N GLU A 69 -0.10 4.06 -17.02
CA GLU A 69 0.05 4.60 -18.38
C GLU A 69 1.38 4.21 -19.04
N SER A 70 2.41 3.94 -18.25
CA SER A 70 3.70 3.46 -18.74
C SER A 70 3.64 2.05 -19.34
N PHE A 71 2.62 1.26 -19.00
CA PHE A 71 2.42 -0.12 -19.45
C PHE A 71 1.43 -0.20 -20.61
N SER A 72 1.72 0.53 -21.66
CA SER A 72 0.91 0.60 -22.87
C SER A 72 1.48 -0.27 -24.01
N GLU A 73 0.67 -0.50 -25.03
CA GLU A 73 1.12 -1.18 -26.24
C GLU A 73 2.27 -0.44 -26.93
N ASP A 74 2.30 0.88 -26.85
CA ASP A 74 3.39 1.70 -27.41
C ASP A 74 4.75 1.39 -26.74
N ASN A 75 4.71 0.93 -25.49
CA ASN A 75 5.89 0.53 -24.73
C ASN A 75 6.12 -1.00 -24.75
N GLY A 76 5.42 -1.72 -25.62
CA GLY A 76 5.61 -3.16 -25.87
C GLY A 76 4.87 -4.08 -24.90
N TYR A 77 3.88 -3.57 -24.16
CA TYR A 77 3.05 -4.39 -23.29
C TYR A 77 1.76 -4.84 -24.00
N PRO A 78 1.25 -6.05 -23.68
CA PRO A 78 -0.03 -6.47 -24.22
C PRO A 78 -1.18 -5.61 -23.69
N SER A 79 -2.20 -5.42 -24.52
CA SER A 79 -3.39 -4.64 -24.14
C SER A 79 -4.16 -5.23 -22.96
N ASP A 80 -3.98 -6.53 -22.70
CA ASP A 80 -4.60 -7.26 -21.60
C ASP A 80 -3.68 -7.45 -20.37
N MET A 81 -2.63 -6.65 -20.23
CA MET A 81 -1.79 -6.69 -19.03
C MET A 81 -2.61 -6.40 -17.75
N PHE A 82 -3.52 -5.44 -17.83
CA PHE A 82 -4.47 -5.12 -16.79
C PHE A 82 -5.88 -5.53 -17.22
N VAL A 83 -6.59 -6.22 -16.34
CA VAL A 83 -7.95 -6.69 -16.55
C VAL A 83 -8.83 -6.36 -15.36
N ASN A 84 -10.14 -6.23 -15.58
CA ASN A 84 -11.09 -6.12 -14.48
C ASN A 84 -11.48 -7.49 -13.91
N SER A 85 -12.26 -7.49 -12.83
CA SER A 85 -12.71 -8.73 -12.18
C SER A 85 -13.54 -9.62 -13.09
N GLU A 86 -14.40 -9.06 -13.95
CA GLU A 86 -15.24 -9.83 -14.87
C GLU A 86 -14.38 -10.66 -15.82
N ILE A 87 -13.40 -10.03 -16.44
CA ILE A 87 -12.45 -10.68 -17.35
C ILE A 87 -11.60 -11.71 -16.59
N ALA A 88 -11.12 -11.36 -15.39
CA ALA A 88 -10.32 -12.28 -14.59
C ALA A 88 -11.09 -13.56 -14.21
N ILE A 89 -12.36 -13.44 -13.88
CA ILE A 89 -13.24 -14.59 -13.58
C ILE A 89 -13.41 -15.49 -14.80
N GLU A 90 -13.48 -14.94 -16.02
CA GLU A 90 -13.52 -15.71 -17.26
C GLU A 90 -12.20 -16.42 -17.58
N MET A 91 -11.06 -15.82 -17.17
CA MET A 91 -9.73 -16.35 -17.44
C MET A 91 -9.27 -17.43 -16.45
N VAL A 92 -9.78 -17.41 -15.24
CA VAL A 92 -9.32 -18.32 -14.16
C VAL A 92 -9.76 -19.75 -14.45
N SER A 93 -8.82 -20.69 -14.29
CA SER A 93 -9.06 -22.13 -14.31
C SER A 93 -8.50 -22.78 -13.04
N ARG A 94 -8.71 -24.07 -12.87
CA ARG A 94 -8.10 -24.82 -11.76
C ARG A 94 -6.57 -24.85 -11.79
N ASN A 95 -5.99 -24.61 -12.96
CA ASN A 95 -4.54 -24.61 -13.20
C ASN A 95 -3.96 -23.17 -13.21
N THR A 96 -4.77 -22.19 -12.89
CA THR A 96 -4.33 -20.80 -12.73
C THR A 96 -3.71 -20.61 -11.37
N LEU A 97 -2.55 -19.93 -11.32
CA LEU A 97 -2.03 -19.38 -10.08
C LEU A 97 -2.70 -18.03 -9.81
N VAL A 98 -3.33 -17.90 -8.67
CA VAL A 98 -3.80 -16.60 -8.13
C VAL A 98 -2.77 -16.10 -7.14
N MET A 99 -2.08 -15.04 -7.53
CA MET A 99 -1.06 -14.38 -6.73
C MET A 99 -1.66 -13.17 -6.04
N VAL A 100 -1.73 -13.20 -4.71
CA VAL A 100 -2.21 -12.08 -3.89
C VAL A 100 -1.03 -11.35 -3.28
N VAL A 101 -0.97 -10.06 -3.52
CA VAL A 101 0.08 -9.18 -3.00
C VAL A 101 -0.54 -8.08 -2.13
N ASP A 102 0.19 -7.67 -1.10
CA ASP A 102 -0.13 -6.52 -0.25
C ASP A 102 -1.45 -6.61 0.52
N THR A 103 -2.00 -7.80 0.63
CA THR A 103 -3.11 -8.12 1.54
C THR A 103 -3.15 -9.61 1.84
N ASN A 104 -3.63 -9.97 3.02
CA ASN A 104 -3.87 -11.36 3.40
C ASN A 104 -5.34 -11.63 3.79
N ARG A 105 -6.22 -10.65 3.55
CA ARG A 105 -7.66 -10.74 3.87
C ARG A 105 -8.47 -11.00 2.61
N PRO A 106 -9.26 -12.08 2.55
CA PRO A 106 -10.07 -12.39 1.36
C PRO A 106 -11.00 -11.26 0.93
N SER A 107 -11.73 -10.65 1.87
CA SER A 107 -12.69 -9.58 1.58
C SER A 107 -12.05 -8.29 1.08
N TYR A 108 -10.74 -8.11 1.31
CA TYR A 108 -10.00 -6.92 0.89
C TYR A 108 -9.33 -7.08 -0.47
N THR A 109 -9.30 -8.29 -1.04
CA THR A 109 -8.72 -8.50 -2.36
C THR A 109 -9.53 -7.83 -3.46
N GLU A 110 -8.89 -7.48 -4.56
CA GLU A 110 -9.52 -6.83 -5.72
C GLU A 110 -10.65 -7.67 -6.32
N CYS A 111 -10.49 -8.99 -6.34
CA CYS A 111 -11.48 -9.94 -6.84
C CYS A 111 -11.56 -11.19 -5.95
N PRO A 112 -12.34 -11.16 -4.85
CA PRO A 112 -12.45 -12.28 -3.92
C PRO A 112 -12.91 -13.59 -4.55
N GLU A 113 -13.68 -13.53 -5.64
CA GLU A 113 -14.17 -14.72 -6.36
C GLU A 113 -13.04 -15.60 -6.90
N LEU A 114 -11.90 -15.02 -7.27
CA LEU A 114 -10.75 -15.79 -7.75
C LEU A 114 -10.23 -16.79 -6.72
N LEU A 115 -10.35 -16.47 -5.43
CA LEU A 115 -9.91 -17.34 -4.33
C LEU A 115 -10.75 -18.62 -4.22
N ARG A 116 -11.93 -18.65 -4.83
CA ARG A 116 -12.84 -19.83 -4.87
C ARG A 116 -12.71 -20.64 -6.16
N ARG A 117 -11.99 -20.13 -7.16
CA ARG A 117 -11.90 -20.73 -8.50
C ARG A 117 -10.68 -21.63 -8.69
N THR A 118 -9.69 -21.53 -7.83
CA THR A 118 -8.46 -22.32 -7.88
C THR A 118 -7.97 -22.62 -6.46
N GLU A 119 -7.22 -23.70 -6.32
CA GLU A 119 -6.51 -24.04 -5.09
C GLU A 119 -5.06 -23.49 -5.10
N ASN A 120 -4.58 -23.04 -6.26
CA ASN A 120 -3.24 -22.50 -6.41
C ASN A 120 -3.23 -21.02 -6.01
N ILE A 121 -3.16 -20.76 -4.72
CA ILE A 121 -3.16 -19.43 -4.14
C ILE A 121 -1.83 -19.18 -3.45
N VAL A 122 -1.16 -18.09 -3.79
CA VAL A 122 0.07 -17.61 -3.13
C VAL A 122 -0.19 -16.23 -2.57
N VAL A 123 0.26 -15.99 -1.34
CA VAL A 123 0.08 -14.69 -0.64
C VAL A 123 1.43 -14.13 -0.25
N PHE A 124 1.72 -12.91 -0.71
CA PHE A 124 2.87 -12.10 -0.28
C PHE A 124 2.39 -10.80 0.33
N ASP A 125 2.61 -10.61 1.63
CA ASP A 125 2.08 -9.46 2.34
C ASP A 125 2.98 -9.05 3.51
N HIS A 126 2.97 -7.77 3.85
CA HIS A 126 3.71 -7.23 5.00
C HIS A 126 2.79 -6.79 6.16
N HIS A 127 1.49 -6.93 6.00
CA HIS A 127 0.52 -6.60 7.03
C HIS A 127 0.40 -7.70 8.09
N ARG A 128 0.04 -7.32 9.31
CA ARG A 128 -0.29 -8.28 10.35
C ARG A 128 -1.57 -9.03 9.98
N GLN A 129 -1.57 -10.32 10.26
CA GLN A 129 -2.76 -11.14 10.09
C GLN A 129 -3.82 -10.79 11.13
N SER A 130 -5.08 -10.77 10.71
CA SER A 130 -6.24 -10.60 11.57
C SER A 130 -6.97 -11.95 11.75
N SER A 131 -8.17 -11.91 12.30
CA SER A 131 -9.05 -13.10 12.36
C SER A 131 -9.52 -13.58 10.99
N GLU A 132 -9.57 -12.66 10.00
CA GLU A 132 -9.88 -12.97 8.61
C GLU A 132 -8.59 -13.12 7.81
N VAL A 133 -8.29 -14.30 7.33
CA VAL A 133 -7.12 -14.63 6.52
C VAL A 133 -7.48 -15.48 5.33
N ILE A 134 -6.69 -15.41 4.26
CA ILE A 134 -6.81 -16.34 3.13
C ILE A 134 -6.45 -17.73 3.62
N GLU A 135 -7.42 -18.66 3.52
CA GLU A 135 -7.26 -20.03 4.00
C GLU A 135 -6.51 -20.90 2.99
N ASN A 136 -5.66 -21.76 3.52
CA ASN A 136 -4.96 -22.81 2.76
C ASN A 136 -4.21 -22.33 1.50
N PRO A 137 -3.45 -21.22 1.53
CA PRO A 137 -2.58 -20.89 0.41
C PRO A 137 -1.52 -21.97 0.26
N ILE A 138 -1.16 -22.32 -0.97
CA ILE A 138 -0.07 -23.29 -1.23
C ILE A 138 1.30 -22.70 -0.89
N LEU A 139 1.40 -21.38 -0.86
CA LEU A 139 2.55 -20.65 -0.35
C LEU A 139 2.07 -19.35 0.30
N SER A 140 2.59 -19.08 1.49
CA SER A 140 2.36 -17.83 2.21
C SER A 140 3.69 -17.22 2.63
N TYR A 141 3.88 -15.95 2.30
CA TYR A 141 5.03 -15.17 2.75
C TYR A 141 4.54 -13.88 3.38
N ILE A 142 4.37 -13.92 4.69
CA ILE A 142 3.96 -12.77 5.51
C ILE A 142 5.16 -12.28 6.29
N GLU A 143 5.57 -11.02 6.05
CA GLU A 143 6.78 -10.45 6.63
C GLU A 143 6.50 -9.05 7.19
N THR A 144 6.04 -8.99 8.42
CA THR A 144 5.61 -7.74 9.07
C THR A 144 6.73 -6.72 9.33
N TYR A 145 7.98 -7.15 9.19
CA TYR A 145 9.14 -6.26 9.29
C TYR A 145 9.58 -5.67 7.95
N ALA A 146 9.01 -6.13 6.84
CA ALA A 146 9.24 -5.51 5.54
C ALA A 146 8.53 -4.14 5.50
N SER A 147 9.14 -3.19 4.80
CA SER A 147 8.56 -1.85 4.65
C SER A 147 7.34 -1.84 3.75
N SER A 148 7.30 -2.75 2.78
CA SER A 148 6.31 -2.77 1.72
C SER A 148 6.28 -4.14 1.03
N ALA A 149 5.21 -4.44 0.32
CA ALA A 149 5.15 -5.62 -0.56
C ALA A 149 6.16 -5.49 -1.72
N CYS A 150 6.40 -4.28 -2.22
CA CYS A 150 7.42 -4.01 -3.24
C CYS A 150 8.84 -4.36 -2.77
N GLU A 151 9.19 -4.10 -1.52
CA GLU A 151 10.47 -4.55 -0.95
C GLU A 151 10.59 -6.07 -1.00
N MET A 152 9.57 -6.78 -0.57
CA MET A 152 9.54 -8.25 -0.56
C MET A 152 9.67 -8.83 -1.97
N VAL A 153 8.91 -8.30 -2.92
CA VAL A 153 8.95 -8.73 -4.31
C VAL A 153 10.31 -8.43 -4.94
N ALA A 154 10.85 -7.22 -4.77
CA ALA A 154 12.17 -6.87 -5.29
C ALA A 154 13.27 -7.80 -4.77
N GLU A 155 13.20 -8.22 -3.51
CA GLU A 155 14.14 -9.17 -2.94
C GLU A 155 13.97 -10.56 -3.56
N VAL A 156 12.75 -11.05 -3.69
CA VAL A 156 12.44 -12.38 -4.26
C VAL A 156 12.88 -12.48 -5.73
N LEU A 157 12.69 -11.44 -6.53
CA LEU A 157 13.08 -11.44 -7.95
C LEU A 157 14.57 -11.71 -8.16
N GLN A 158 15.42 -11.37 -7.19
CA GLN A 158 16.87 -11.59 -7.26
C GLN A 158 17.27 -13.06 -7.11
N TYR A 159 16.37 -13.90 -6.64
CA TYR A 159 16.63 -15.33 -6.38
C TYR A 159 15.98 -16.28 -7.38
N PHE A 160 15.37 -15.77 -8.44
CA PHE A 160 14.93 -16.60 -9.57
C PHE A 160 16.13 -17.13 -10.34
N ASP A 161 16.10 -18.40 -10.74
CA ASP A 161 17.27 -19.13 -11.28
C ASP A 161 17.92 -18.46 -12.49
N ASN A 162 17.11 -17.95 -13.43
CA ASN A 162 17.60 -17.29 -14.63
C ASN A 162 17.64 -15.76 -14.50
N GLY A 163 17.42 -15.26 -13.29
CA GLY A 163 17.22 -13.84 -13.04
C GLY A 163 15.94 -13.29 -13.65
N VAL A 164 15.45 -12.21 -13.09
CA VAL A 164 14.32 -11.46 -13.64
C VAL A 164 14.85 -10.12 -14.13
N LYS A 165 14.76 -9.86 -15.43
CA LYS A 165 15.15 -8.58 -16.01
C LYS A 165 13.98 -7.60 -15.91
N LEU A 166 14.23 -6.46 -15.29
CA LEU A 166 13.30 -5.33 -15.23
C LEU A 166 13.73 -4.28 -16.25
N ASN A 167 12.75 -3.67 -16.91
CA ASN A 167 13.00 -2.44 -17.65
C ASN A 167 12.79 -1.22 -16.74
N ASN A 168 13.00 -0.03 -17.30
CA ASN A 168 12.91 1.23 -16.54
C ASN A 168 11.53 1.45 -15.93
N TYR A 169 10.45 1.17 -16.66
CA TYR A 169 9.07 1.38 -16.18
C TYR A 169 8.73 0.44 -15.02
N GLU A 170 9.16 -0.81 -15.13
CA GLU A 170 8.95 -1.85 -14.12
C GLU A 170 9.71 -1.53 -12.84
N ALA A 171 11.00 -1.22 -12.97
CA ALA A 171 11.83 -0.81 -11.85
C ALA A 171 11.32 0.47 -11.17
N ASP A 172 10.88 1.46 -11.94
CA ASP A 172 10.28 2.68 -11.42
C ASP A 172 9.03 2.40 -10.58
N THR A 173 8.15 1.53 -11.08
CA THR A 173 6.86 1.26 -10.41
C THR A 173 7.07 0.53 -9.08
N ILE A 174 7.97 -0.46 -9.04
CA ILE A 174 8.31 -1.15 -7.80
C ILE A 174 8.99 -0.19 -6.81
N TYR A 175 9.89 0.66 -7.29
CA TYR A 175 10.56 1.67 -6.48
C TYR A 175 9.55 2.69 -5.92
N ALA A 176 8.57 3.11 -6.71
CA ALA A 176 7.50 4.01 -6.26
C ALA A 176 6.71 3.44 -5.09
N GLY A 177 6.40 2.14 -5.09
CA GLY A 177 5.72 1.47 -3.97
C GLY A 177 6.53 1.55 -2.67
N ILE A 178 7.84 1.32 -2.74
CA ILE A 178 8.73 1.47 -1.57
C ILE A 178 8.71 2.93 -1.08
N LEU A 179 8.79 3.91 -1.96
CA LEU A 179 8.79 5.32 -1.58
C LEU A 179 7.51 5.74 -0.85
N ILE A 180 6.36 5.32 -1.36
CA ILE A 180 5.07 5.68 -0.76
C ILE A 180 4.93 5.06 0.63
N ASP A 181 5.17 3.76 0.76
CA ASP A 181 5.00 3.04 2.03
C ASP A 181 6.00 3.42 3.12
N THR A 182 7.16 3.90 2.72
CA THR A 182 8.19 4.38 3.66
C THR A 182 8.15 5.89 3.89
N ASN A 183 7.20 6.59 3.28
CA ASN A 183 7.18 8.05 3.28
C ASN A 183 8.58 8.61 2.90
N ASN A 184 9.08 8.24 1.73
CA ASN A 184 10.41 8.62 1.23
C ASN A 184 11.56 8.17 2.16
N PHE A 185 11.53 6.92 2.62
CA PHE A 185 12.51 6.33 3.56
C PHE A 185 12.54 6.96 4.95
N MET A 186 11.49 7.66 5.35
CA MET A 186 11.40 8.29 6.67
C MET A 186 10.81 7.36 7.73
N THR A 187 9.98 6.39 7.32
CA THR A 187 9.31 5.45 8.23
C THR A 187 9.49 4.00 7.78
N LYS A 188 9.39 3.06 8.71
CA LYS A 188 9.44 1.60 8.44
C LYS A 188 10.63 1.13 7.60
N THR A 189 11.70 1.90 7.53
CA THR A 189 12.84 1.66 6.66
C THR A 189 13.92 0.86 7.38
N GLY A 190 14.29 -0.29 6.81
CA GLY A 190 15.38 -1.14 7.29
C GLY A 190 16.49 -1.30 6.26
N VAL A 191 17.52 -2.05 6.61
CA VAL A 191 18.63 -2.35 5.69
C VAL A 191 18.11 -3.00 4.40
N ARG A 192 17.20 -3.95 4.51
CA ARG A 192 16.59 -4.64 3.36
C ARG A 192 15.85 -3.69 2.42
N THR A 193 15.23 -2.63 2.96
CA THR A 193 14.58 -1.59 2.17
C THR A 193 15.59 -0.88 1.26
N PHE A 194 16.74 -0.49 1.80
CA PHE A 194 17.82 0.12 1.02
C PHE A 194 18.45 -0.84 0.03
N GLU A 195 18.61 -2.12 0.39
CA GLU A 195 19.10 -3.15 -0.53
C GLU A 195 18.15 -3.35 -1.73
N ALA A 196 16.83 -3.40 -1.48
CA ALA A 196 15.82 -3.45 -2.53
C ALA A 196 15.86 -2.20 -3.42
N ALA A 197 15.94 -1.01 -2.82
CA ALA A 197 16.06 0.25 -3.57
C ALA A 197 17.33 0.29 -4.43
N ALA A 198 18.46 -0.19 -3.91
CA ALA A 198 19.72 -0.29 -4.66
C ALA A 198 19.61 -1.27 -5.84
N TYR A 199 18.96 -2.42 -5.64
CA TYR A 199 18.68 -3.37 -6.71
C TYR A 199 17.82 -2.73 -7.82
N LEU A 200 16.75 -2.05 -7.45
CA LEU A 200 15.86 -1.37 -8.41
C LEU A 200 16.58 -0.25 -9.15
N LYS A 201 17.43 0.50 -8.46
CA LYS A 201 18.27 1.53 -9.10
C LYS A 201 19.22 0.93 -10.14
N ARG A 202 19.87 -0.18 -9.83
CA ARG A 202 20.71 -0.92 -10.80
C ARG A 202 19.90 -1.48 -11.97
N SER A 203 18.63 -1.82 -11.74
CA SER A 203 17.70 -2.33 -12.76
C SER A 203 17.13 -1.22 -13.66
N GLY A 204 17.42 0.05 -13.39
CA GLY A 204 17.01 1.16 -14.22
C GLY A 204 16.00 2.12 -13.60
N ALA A 205 15.63 1.94 -12.33
CA ALA A 205 14.80 2.91 -11.63
C ALA A 205 15.47 4.30 -11.58
N ASP A 206 14.71 5.33 -11.91
CA ASP A 206 15.15 6.71 -11.86
C ASP A 206 14.36 7.49 -10.82
N VAL A 207 15.05 7.91 -9.77
CA VAL A 207 14.46 8.62 -8.63
C VAL A 207 13.76 9.91 -9.08
N THR A 208 14.35 10.65 -10.01
CA THR A 208 13.76 11.89 -10.53
C THR A 208 12.51 11.61 -11.34
N ARG A 209 12.53 10.60 -12.19
CA ARG A 209 11.37 10.20 -13.00
C ARG A 209 10.23 9.74 -12.11
N VAL A 210 10.49 8.88 -11.13
CA VAL A 210 9.50 8.44 -10.14
C VAL A 210 8.95 9.62 -9.36
N ARG A 211 9.80 10.51 -8.87
CA ARG A 211 9.38 11.71 -8.15
C ARG A 211 8.44 12.59 -8.99
N LYS A 212 8.72 12.75 -10.28
CA LYS A 212 7.86 13.51 -11.19
C LYS A 212 6.47 12.88 -11.35
N MET A 213 6.39 11.55 -11.42
CA MET A 213 5.12 10.82 -11.52
C MET A 213 4.27 10.89 -10.23
N LEU A 214 4.91 11.01 -9.08
CA LEU A 214 4.24 11.07 -7.77
C LEU A 214 3.93 12.49 -7.30
N ARG A 215 4.21 13.52 -8.11
CA ARG A 215 3.88 14.91 -7.74
C ARG A 215 2.37 15.14 -7.75
N ASN A 216 1.93 15.95 -6.80
CA ASN A 216 0.57 16.44 -6.76
C ASN A 216 0.40 17.68 -7.65
N ASP A 217 -0.83 17.92 -8.08
CA ASP A 217 -1.19 19.18 -8.70
C ASP A 217 -1.20 20.35 -7.70
N MET A 218 -1.38 21.56 -8.20
CA MET A 218 -1.37 22.76 -7.36
C MET A 218 -2.53 22.78 -6.34
N ALA A 219 -3.70 22.25 -6.71
CA ALA A 219 -4.85 22.21 -5.82
C ALA A 219 -4.61 21.28 -4.62
N CYS A 220 -4.11 20.08 -4.88
CA CYS A 220 -3.71 19.13 -3.85
C CYS A 220 -2.60 19.68 -2.94
N TYR A 221 -1.61 20.32 -3.54
CA TYR A 221 -0.50 20.93 -2.79
C TYR A 221 -0.99 22.05 -1.85
N LYS A 222 -1.85 22.94 -2.36
CA LYS A 222 -2.46 24.01 -1.54
C LYS A 222 -3.33 23.48 -0.42
N ALA A 223 -4.16 22.45 -0.69
CA ALA A 223 -5.00 21.83 0.32
C ALA A 223 -4.16 21.24 1.47
N ARG A 224 -3.07 20.54 1.13
CA ARG A 224 -2.12 20.02 2.12
C ARG A 224 -1.46 21.14 2.93
N ALA A 225 -0.98 22.18 2.27
CA ALA A 225 -0.38 23.32 2.94
C ALA A 225 -1.37 24.03 3.88
N GLU A 226 -2.62 24.15 3.49
CA GLU A 226 -3.69 24.74 4.30
C GLU A 226 -3.99 23.88 5.54
N ALA A 227 -4.01 22.56 5.39
CA ALA A 227 -4.15 21.64 6.52
C ALA A 227 -3.01 21.81 7.54
N VAL A 228 -1.77 21.93 7.06
CA VAL A 228 -0.61 22.16 7.93
C VAL A 228 -0.69 23.53 8.62
N ARG A 229 -1.07 24.57 7.88
CA ARG A 229 -1.18 25.94 8.38
C ARG A 229 -2.20 26.06 9.53
N HIS A 230 -3.33 25.39 9.43
CA HIS A 230 -4.43 25.47 10.40
C HIS A 230 -4.40 24.35 11.43
N ALA A 231 -3.31 23.59 11.52
CA ALA A 231 -3.17 22.57 12.53
C ALA A 231 -3.11 23.16 13.93
N GLU A 232 -3.84 22.56 14.83
CA GLU A 232 -3.84 22.93 16.25
C GLU A 232 -3.10 21.86 17.04
N VAL A 233 -2.30 22.28 18.00
CA VAL A 233 -1.61 21.38 18.92
C VAL A 233 -2.47 21.12 20.14
N TYR A 234 -2.83 19.87 20.35
CA TYR A 234 -3.61 19.42 21.51
C TYR A 234 -2.73 18.67 22.50
N ARG A 235 -2.88 18.97 23.78
CA ARG A 235 -2.08 18.36 24.86
C ARG A 235 -0.55 18.41 24.61
N GLY A 236 -0.08 19.38 23.82
CA GLY A 236 1.35 19.61 23.56
C GLY A 236 2.04 18.62 22.60
N ALA A 237 1.39 17.51 22.25
CA ALA A 237 2.01 16.45 21.46
C ALA A 237 1.16 15.95 20.27
N PHE A 238 -0.10 16.34 20.20
CA PHE A 238 -1.06 15.87 19.20
C PHE A 238 -1.44 17.01 18.26
N ALA A 239 -1.16 16.87 16.97
CA ALA A 239 -1.59 17.82 15.96
C ALA A 239 -2.94 17.39 15.37
N ILE A 240 -3.93 18.26 15.39
CA ILE A 240 -5.26 18.02 14.83
C ILE A 240 -5.55 19.09 13.80
N SER A 241 -5.95 18.68 12.60
CA SER A 241 -6.25 19.60 11.51
C SER A 241 -7.36 19.10 10.61
N VAL A 242 -7.80 19.98 9.73
CA VAL A 242 -8.80 19.74 8.69
C VAL A 242 -8.16 19.96 7.34
N CYS A 243 -8.26 18.98 6.43
CA CYS A 243 -7.82 19.12 5.05
C CYS A 243 -9.01 19.57 4.19
N PRO A 244 -8.90 20.68 3.45
CA PRO A 244 -9.91 21.07 2.48
C PRO A 244 -10.09 20.00 1.41
N SER A 245 -11.33 19.75 1.01
CA SER A 245 -11.67 18.75 -0.01
C SER A 245 -12.20 19.38 -1.31
N GLU A 246 -12.52 20.66 -1.30
CA GLU A 246 -13.08 21.36 -2.44
C GLU A 246 -12.06 21.49 -3.59
N ASN A 247 -12.46 21.08 -4.80
CA ASN A 247 -11.62 21.07 -6.00
C ASN A 247 -10.36 20.19 -5.89
N VAL A 248 -10.37 19.19 -5.03
CA VAL A 248 -9.29 18.22 -4.85
C VAL A 248 -9.76 16.86 -5.36
N GLU A 249 -9.03 16.24 -6.28
CA GLU A 249 -9.42 14.97 -6.91
C GLU A 249 -9.46 13.81 -5.90
N SER A 250 -8.47 13.74 -5.01
CA SER A 250 -8.34 12.68 -4.01
C SER A 250 -8.12 13.27 -2.61
N PRO A 251 -9.15 13.87 -1.99
CA PRO A 251 -8.98 14.62 -0.74
C PRO A 251 -8.46 13.77 0.41
N THR A 252 -8.86 12.51 0.49
CA THR A 252 -8.44 11.59 1.56
C THR A 252 -6.95 11.26 1.48
N ILE A 253 -6.41 11.16 0.27
CA ILE A 253 -4.96 10.95 0.06
C ILE A 253 -4.18 12.20 0.50
N VAL A 254 -4.67 13.38 0.13
CA VAL A 254 -4.05 14.65 0.53
C VAL A 254 -4.10 14.82 2.05
N GLY A 255 -5.19 14.45 2.69
CA GLY A 255 -5.32 14.43 4.15
C GLY A 255 -4.29 13.51 4.82
N ALA A 256 -4.06 12.34 4.26
CA ALA A 256 -3.04 11.41 4.74
C ALA A 256 -1.61 11.97 4.57
N GLN A 257 -1.35 12.65 3.47
CA GLN A 257 -0.07 13.33 3.24
C GLN A 257 0.15 14.49 4.23
N ALA A 258 -0.89 15.26 4.52
CA ALA A 258 -0.84 16.31 5.53
C ALA A 258 -0.56 15.75 6.93
N ALA A 259 -1.16 14.61 7.27
CA ALA A 259 -0.90 13.93 8.54
C ALA A 259 0.57 13.52 8.69
N ASN A 260 1.18 13.00 7.62
CA ASN A 260 2.61 12.69 7.60
C ASN A 260 3.47 13.95 7.79
N GLU A 261 3.10 15.04 7.14
CA GLU A 261 3.87 16.29 7.17
C GLU A 261 3.87 16.94 8.56
N LEU A 262 2.76 16.84 9.31
CA LEU A 262 2.67 17.34 10.68
C LEU A 262 3.63 16.66 11.65
N LEU A 263 4.05 15.44 11.38
CA LEU A 263 5.06 14.74 12.19
C LEU A 263 6.47 15.33 12.07
N ASN A 264 6.73 16.20 11.09
CA ASN A 264 8.00 16.93 10.97
C ASN A 264 8.11 18.12 11.93
N ILE A 265 7.05 18.42 12.67
CA ILE A 265 7.03 19.53 13.65
C ILE A 265 7.57 19.03 14.98
N ILE A 266 8.55 19.75 15.52
CA ILE A 266 9.15 19.43 16.84
C ILE A 266 8.07 19.38 17.91
N GLY A 267 8.08 18.31 18.71
CA GLY A 267 7.14 18.10 19.80
C GLY A 267 5.85 17.37 19.41
N ILE A 268 5.55 17.25 18.11
CA ILE A 268 4.40 16.47 17.65
C ILE A 268 4.76 15.00 17.61
N LYS A 269 4.02 14.19 18.36
CA LYS A 269 4.16 12.73 18.41
C LYS A 269 3.13 12.00 17.58
N ALA A 270 1.94 12.58 17.43
CA ALA A 270 0.88 12.03 16.60
C ALA A 270 0.08 13.15 15.91
N SER A 271 -0.47 12.84 14.75
CA SER A 271 -1.28 13.74 13.95
C SER A 271 -2.61 13.10 13.54
N PHE A 272 -3.64 13.94 13.43
CA PHE A 272 -4.98 13.55 13.04
C PHE A 272 -5.51 14.60 12.07
N VAL A 273 -5.72 14.19 10.82
CA VAL A 273 -6.25 15.09 9.79
C VAL A 273 -7.62 14.58 9.35
N MET A 274 -8.62 15.43 9.52
CA MET A 274 -10.00 15.18 9.12
C MET A 274 -10.24 15.72 7.71
N THR A 275 -10.88 14.92 6.87
CA THR A 275 -11.25 15.28 5.51
C THR A 275 -12.71 14.93 5.29
N GLU A 276 -13.55 15.93 4.99
CA GLU A 276 -14.94 15.72 4.63
C GLU A 276 -15.04 15.38 3.14
N TYR A 277 -15.55 14.19 2.84
CA TYR A 277 -15.69 13.71 1.47
C TYR A 277 -16.83 12.70 1.36
N ASN A 278 -17.67 12.84 0.32
CA ASN A 278 -18.82 11.95 0.06
C ASN A 278 -19.73 11.74 1.28
N GLY A 279 -20.02 12.80 2.03
CA GLY A 279 -20.91 12.77 3.18
C GLY A 279 -20.35 12.07 4.41
N LYS A 280 -19.05 11.79 4.44
CA LYS A 280 -18.33 11.19 5.55
C LYS A 280 -17.14 12.04 5.95
N ILE A 281 -16.66 11.84 7.17
CA ILE A 281 -15.41 12.40 7.63
C ILE A 281 -14.37 11.29 7.72
N TYR A 282 -13.33 11.40 6.91
CA TYR A 282 -12.18 10.51 6.93
C TYR A 282 -11.12 11.08 7.85
N ILE A 283 -10.65 10.29 8.80
CA ILE A 283 -9.58 10.66 9.70
C ILE A 283 -8.33 9.88 9.28
N SER A 284 -7.28 10.61 8.91
CA SER A 284 -5.96 10.04 8.69
C SER A 284 -5.10 10.31 9.91
N SER A 285 -4.59 9.28 10.53
CA SER A 285 -3.77 9.37 11.73
C SER A 285 -2.37 8.79 11.50
N ARG A 286 -1.39 9.49 12.00
CA ARG A 286 0.03 9.12 11.92
C ARG A 286 0.69 9.34 13.27
N SER A 287 1.71 8.56 13.55
CA SER A 287 2.52 8.77 14.76
C SER A 287 3.98 8.47 14.53
N ILE A 288 4.78 8.97 15.44
CA ILE A 288 6.20 8.67 15.57
C ILE A 288 6.42 8.13 17.00
N ASP A 289 7.43 7.34 17.20
CA ASP A 289 7.77 6.70 18.45
C ASP A 289 6.66 5.78 19.02
N GLU A 290 6.30 5.93 20.30
CA GLU A 290 5.49 4.97 21.04
C GLU A 290 3.97 5.17 20.91
N ILE A 291 3.52 6.28 20.37
CA ILE A 291 2.07 6.54 20.27
C ILE A 291 1.41 5.56 19.31
N ASN A 292 0.53 4.73 19.82
CA ASN A 292 -0.23 3.77 19.04
C ASN A 292 -1.52 4.38 18.49
N VAL A 293 -1.47 4.94 17.29
CA VAL A 293 -2.65 5.52 16.63
C VAL A 293 -3.69 4.49 16.18
N GLN A 294 -3.31 3.22 16.04
CA GLN A 294 -4.26 2.15 15.78
C GLN A 294 -5.31 2.06 16.89
N LEU A 295 -4.88 2.04 18.13
CA LEU A 295 -5.80 1.95 19.27
C LEU A 295 -6.74 3.16 19.34
N ILE A 296 -6.24 4.36 19.04
CA ILE A 296 -7.06 5.57 18.99
C ILE A 296 -8.13 5.45 17.89
N MET A 297 -7.74 5.02 16.71
CA MET A 297 -8.66 4.89 15.58
C MET A 297 -9.67 3.75 15.77
N GLU A 298 -9.29 2.65 16.41
CA GLU A 298 -10.20 1.55 16.75
C GLU A 298 -11.34 2.01 17.68
N LYS A 299 -11.06 2.89 18.65
CA LYS A 299 -12.10 3.50 19.50
C LYS A 299 -13.08 4.38 18.71
N LEU A 300 -12.68 4.85 17.54
CA LEU A 300 -13.53 5.61 16.61
C LEU A 300 -14.13 4.74 15.47
N GLY A 301 -14.03 3.41 15.60
CA GLY A 301 -14.56 2.46 14.62
C GLY A 301 -13.68 2.25 13.39
N GLY A 302 -12.43 2.70 13.44
CA GLY A 302 -11.44 2.52 12.39
C GLY A 302 -10.41 1.42 12.68
N GLY A 303 -9.21 1.58 12.15
CA GLY A 303 -8.12 0.63 12.34
C GLY A 303 -6.86 1.04 11.60
N GLY A 304 -5.89 0.15 11.57
CA GLY A 304 -4.61 0.37 10.89
C GLY A 304 -3.47 -0.34 11.60
N HIS A 305 -2.37 0.36 11.71
CA HIS A 305 -1.14 -0.09 12.37
C HIS A 305 -0.70 0.90 13.45
N LEU A 306 0.33 0.53 14.20
CA LEU A 306 0.89 1.33 15.29
C LEU A 306 1.06 2.81 14.91
N ASN A 307 1.69 3.09 13.77
CA ASN A 307 2.06 4.44 13.35
C ASN A 307 1.23 5.00 12.19
N VAL A 308 0.35 4.19 11.61
CA VAL A 308 -0.49 4.58 10.46
C VAL A 308 -1.88 3.97 10.64
N ALA A 309 -2.86 4.80 10.86
CA ALA A 309 -4.24 4.34 11.05
C ALA A 309 -5.24 5.36 10.50
N GLY A 310 -6.49 4.98 10.44
CA GLY A 310 -7.57 5.85 9.99
C GLY A 310 -8.93 5.39 10.48
N ALA A 311 -9.90 6.29 10.37
CA ALA A 311 -11.29 6.02 10.68
C ALA A 311 -12.21 6.77 9.70
N GLN A 312 -13.44 6.32 9.61
CA GLN A 312 -14.50 6.99 8.85
C GLN A 312 -15.69 7.24 9.78
N LEU A 313 -16.09 8.49 9.88
CA LEU A 313 -17.25 8.90 10.69
C LEU A 313 -18.39 9.29 9.76
N LYS A 314 -19.60 8.87 10.13
CA LYS A 314 -20.84 9.23 9.45
C LYS A 314 -21.71 10.10 10.37
N ASP A 315 -22.57 10.91 9.76
CA ASP A 315 -23.58 11.67 10.47
C ASP A 315 -23.01 12.59 11.60
N CYS A 316 -21.83 13.15 11.39
CA CYS A 316 -21.23 14.12 12.29
C CYS A 316 -20.58 15.28 11.53
N SER A 317 -20.43 16.41 12.22
CA SER A 317 -19.69 17.56 11.69
C SER A 317 -18.19 17.43 11.95
N ILE A 318 -17.40 18.26 11.26
CA ILE A 318 -15.94 18.37 11.52
C ILE A 318 -15.66 18.72 12.98
N LEU A 319 -16.46 19.63 13.57
CA LEU A 319 -16.29 20.03 14.96
C LEU A 319 -16.57 18.86 15.93
N GLU A 320 -17.64 18.11 15.66
CA GLU A 320 -17.95 16.89 16.45
C GLU A 320 -16.85 15.84 16.31
N ALA A 321 -16.36 15.62 15.09
CA ALA A 321 -15.24 14.70 14.85
C ALA A 321 -13.98 15.13 15.60
N LYS A 322 -13.66 16.41 15.62
CA LYS A 322 -12.54 16.98 16.38
C LYS A 322 -12.69 16.69 17.89
N HIS A 323 -13.87 16.93 18.44
CA HIS A 323 -14.15 16.64 19.84
C HIS A 323 -14.04 15.14 20.15
N MET A 324 -14.52 14.28 19.27
CA MET A 324 -14.38 12.82 19.43
C MET A 324 -12.90 12.39 19.47
N ILE A 325 -12.06 12.98 18.64
CA ILE A 325 -10.61 12.72 18.65
C ILE A 325 -10.00 13.19 19.99
N GLN A 326 -10.32 14.40 20.42
CA GLN A 326 -9.82 14.98 21.67
C GLN A 326 -10.25 14.16 22.89
N ASP A 327 -11.52 13.78 22.97
CA ASP A 327 -12.07 12.97 24.04
C ASP A 327 -11.42 11.59 24.10
N THR A 328 -11.19 10.97 22.95
CA THR A 328 -10.51 9.67 22.85
C THR A 328 -9.05 9.75 23.31
N ILE A 329 -8.33 10.80 22.94
CA ILE A 329 -6.96 11.04 23.41
C ILE A 329 -6.95 11.22 24.92
N ASP A 330 -7.86 12.03 25.46
CA ASP A 330 -7.96 12.30 26.91
C ASP A 330 -8.26 11.04 27.70
N GLU A 331 -9.20 10.22 27.23
CA GLU A 331 -9.53 8.94 27.85
C GLU A 331 -8.32 8.00 27.89
N MET A 332 -7.64 7.83 26.75
CA MET A 332 -6.49 6.93 26.65
C MET A 332 -5.27 7.41 27.45
N LEU A 333 -5.05 8.71 27.55
CA LEU A 333 -4.03 9.28 28.44
C LEU A 333 -4.35 9.02 29.92
N LYS A 334 -5.62 9.12 30.29
CA LYS A 334 -6.08 8.86 31.66
C LYS A 334 -5.99 7.38 32.03
N GLU A 335 -6.28 6.48 31.10
CA GLU A 335 -6.20 5.03 31.26
C GLU A 335 -4.76 4.51 31.21
N GLY A 336 -3.81 5.30 30.69
CA GLY A 336 -2.42 4.92 30.53
C GLY A 336 -2.16 4.05 29.30
N ASP A 337 -3.11 4.01 28.35
CA ASP A 337 -2.99 3.26 27.10
C ASP A 337 -2.03 3.95 26.12
N ILE A 338 -1.84 5.27 26.26
CA ILE A 338 -0.84 6.07 25.55
C ILE A 338 -0.15 7.00 26.55
N GLU A 339 1.09 7.33 26.29
CA GLU A 339 1.90 8.28 27.06
C GLU A 339 2.17 9.56 26.26
N GLN A 340 2.23 10.68 26.95
CA GLN A 340 2.43 12.02 26.37
C GLN A 340 3.89 12.30 26.02
#